data_1b09ec2991a810071fabcc24b30787ed
#
_entry.id   1b09ec2991a810071fabcc24b30787ed
#
_cell.length_a   1.000
_cell.length_b   1.000
_cell.length_c   1.000
_cell.angle_alpha   90.00
_cell.angle_beta   90.00
_cell.angle_gamma   90.00
#
_symmetry.space_group_name_H-M   'P 1'
#
loop_
_entity.id
_entity.type
_entity.pdbx_description
1 polymer ?
#
loop_
_entity_poly.entity_id
_entity_poly.type
_entity_poly.pdbx_seq_one_letter_code
_entity_poly.pdbx_strand_id
1 'polypeptide(L)'
;MEGTWAPWTYHDEDDNLVGYDVEVAQQIAEKLGVKATFVEGEWDGLLAGIDSGRYDIMVNGVDITEERAEKYSFSDPYAYNRTAVIVNSANDEIQSMEDLDGKSTANTISSTYAEVAEKYGAAVTGVDDLEQTFELLLSGRIDATLNAEVTYYDYMKAHPDAEIKIACLDPESTKVGIPMKKGDETK
;
A
#
# COMPACT_ATOMS: atom_id res chain seq x y z
N MET A 1 -9.75 2.19 6.28
CA MET A 1 -8.31 1.81 6.21
C MET A 1 -8.14 0.33 6.51
N GLU A 2 -7.01 -0.27 6.18
CA GLU A 2 -6.83 -1.73 6.34
C GLU A 2 -6.54 -2.15 7.78
N GLY A 3 -5.70 -1.44 8.51
CA GLY A 3 -5.28 -1.84 9.85
C GLY A 3 -4.17 -2.91 9.90
N THR A 4 -3.66 -3.33 8.74
CA THR A 4 -2.66 -4.41 8.61
C THR A 4 -1.41 -4.00 7.83
N TRP A 5 -1.25 -2.71 7.54
CA TRP A 5 -0.19 -2.19 6.68
C TRP A 5 0.67 -1.12 7.37
N ALA A 6 1.65 -1.56 8.14
CA ALA A 6 2.62 -0.66 8.79
C ALA A 6 3.60 -0.04 7.77
N PRO A 7 4.01 1.21 7.95
CA PRO A 7 3.68 2.14 9.03
C PRO A 7 2.46 3.04 8.74
N TRP A 8 1.68 2.74 7.70
CA TRP A 8 0.56 3.57 7.25
C TRP A 8 -0.67 3.44 8.16
N THR A 9 -1.14 2.21 8.36
CA THR A 9 -2.32 1.88 9.15
C THR A 9 -2.16 0.46 9.71
N TYR A 10 -2.03 0.34 11.04
CA TYR A 10 -1.77 -0.94 11.71
C TYR A 10 -2.18 -0.88 13.19
N HIS A 11 -2.17 -2.03 13.85
CA HIS A 11 -2.40 -2.14 15.28
C HIS A 11 -1.09 -2.18 16.04
N ASP A 12 -0.98 -1.40 17.11
CA ASP A 12 0.15 -1.45 18.04
C ASP A 12 0.06 -2.65 19.00
N GLU A 13 1.02 -2.78 19.92
CA GLU A 13 1.08 -3.88 20.90
C GLU A 13 -0.12 -3.89 21.87
N ASP A 14 -0.80 -2.76 22.04
CA ASP A 14 -1.99 -2.59 22.86
C ASP A 14 -3.30 -2.74 22.06
N ASP A 15 -3.21 -3.19 20.80
CA ASP A 15 -4.33 -3.34 19.86
C ASP A 15 -5.04 -2.03 19.50
N ASN A 16 -4.33 -0.90 19.56
CA ASN A 16 -4.86 0.37 19.08
C ASN A 16 -4.54 0.54 17.60
N LEU A 17 -5.53 1.02 16.84
CA LEU A 17 -5.31 1.41 15.44
C LEU A 17 -4.45 2.68 15.39
N VAL A 18 -3.26 2.57 14.80
CA VAL A 18 -2.25 3.61 14.72
C VAL A 18 -1.63 3.66 13.32
N GLY A 19 -0.76 4.63 13.10
CA GLY A 19 0.00 4.79 11.86
C GLY A 19 -0.15 6.18 11.27
N TYR A 20 0.65 6.44 10.24
CA TYR A 20 0.70 7.76 9.59
C TYR A 20 -0.68 8.21 9.09
N ASP A 21 -1.41 7.33 8.42
CA ASP A 21 -2.72 7.63 7.87
C ASP A 21 -3.80 7.81 8.95
N VAL A 22 -3.66 7.12 10.07
CA VAL A 22 -4.56 7.32 11.22
C VAL A 22 -4.38 8.72 11.79
N GLU A 23 -3.13 9.17 11.96
CA GLU A 23 -2.82 10.52 12.45
C GLU A 23 -3.29 11.59 11.45
N VAL A 24 -3.09 11.38 10.14
CA VAL A 24 -3.60 12.29 9.09
C VAL A 24 -5.11 12.41 9.16
N ALA A 25 -5.83 11.29 9.26
CA ALA A 25 -7.29 11.29 9.36
C ALA A 25 -7.79 11.99 10.64
N GLN A 26 -7.12 11.78 11.77
CA GLN A 26 -7.45 12.44 13.03
C GLN A 26 -7.26 13.96 12.96
N GLN A 27 -6.14 14.41 12.36
CA GLN A 27 -5.86 15.84 12.19
C GLN A 27 -6.85 16.52 11.23
N ILE A 28 -7.27 15.83 10.17
CA ILE A 28 -8.31 16.33 9.26
C ILE A 28 -9.63 16.50 10.02
N ALA A 29 -10.05 15.48 10.75
CA ALA A 29 -11.29 15.53 11.52
C ALA A 29 -11.27 16.65 12.58
N GLU A 30 -10.15 16.84 13.27
CA GLU A 30 -9.98 17.94 14.24
C GLU A 30 -10.12 19.31 13.57
N LYS A 31 -9.48 19.52 12.41
CA LYS A 31 -9.57 20.78 11.67
C LYS A 31 -10.96 21.06 11.13
N LEU A 32 -11.70 20.02 10.78
CA LEU A 32 -13.11 20.13 10.35
C LEU A 32 -14.09 20.25 11.53
N GLY A 33 -13.63 20.07 12.78
CA GLY A 33 -14.47 20.12 13.96
C GLY A 33 -15.44 18.93 14.07
N VAL A 34 -15.07 17.78 13.48
CA VAL A 34 -15.85 16.54 13.51
C VAL A 34 -15.07 15.42 14.21
N LYS A 35 -15.78 14.34 14.57
CA LYS A 35 -15.16 13.14 15.11
C LYS A 35 -14.90 12.13 13.99
N ALA A 36 -13.67 11.66 13.85
CA ALA A 36 -13.36 10.55 12.96
C ALA A 36 -13.97 9.25 13.49
N THR A 37 -14.54 8.46 12.58
CA THR A 37 -14.95 7.08 12.84
C THR A 37 -14.16 6.21 11.87
N PHE A 38 -13.30 5.36 12.40
CA PHE A 38 -12.49 4.45 11.60
C PHE A 38 -13.25 3.16 11.31
N VAL A 39 -13.19 2.71 10.07
CA VAL A 39 -13.70 1.42 9.64
C VAL A 39 -12.56 0.67 8.97
N GLU A 40 -12.32 -0.54 9.46
CA GLU A 40 -11.29 -1.43 8.94
C GLU A 40 -11.90 -2.45 7.98
N GLY A 41 -11.10 -2.89 7.01
CA GLY A 41 -11.52 -3.88 6.02
C GLY A 41 -10.45 -4.09 4.95
N GLU A 42 -10.70 -5.06 4.10
CA GLU A 42 -9.88 -5.39 2.95
C GLU A 42 -9.89 -4.28 1.90
N TRP A 43 -8.78 -4.07 1.21
CA TRP A 43 -8.58 -3.02 0.21
C TRP A 43 -9.74 -2.86 -0.79
N ASP A 44 -10.15 -3.94 -1.45
CA ASP A 44 -11.23 -3.90 -2.45
C ASP A 44 -12.58 -3.55 -1.83
N GLY A 45 -12.84 -4.03 -0.62
CA GLY A 45 -14.04 -3.71 0.14
C GLY A 45 -14.11 -2.24 0.54
N LEU A 46 -12.96 -1.63 0.86
CA LEU A 46 -12.86 -0.21 1.20
C LEU A 46 -13.14 0.67 -0.03
N LEU A 47 -12.55 0.37 -1.19
CA LEU A 47 -12.82 1.09 -2.43
C LEU A 47 -14.30 0.98 -2.84
N ALA A 48 -14.88 -0.23 -2.77
CA ALA A 48 -16.31 -0.43 -3.03
C ALA A 48 -17.19 0.35 -2.04
N GLY A 49 -16.73 0.55 -0.82
CA GLY A 49 -17.40 1.37 0.19
C GLY A 49 -17.45 2.87 -0.16
N ILE A 50 -16.39 3.40 -0.78
CA ILE A 50 -16.37 4.77 -1.33
C ILE A 50 -17.34 4.87 -2.51
N ASP A 51 -17.30 3.92 -3.45
CA ASP A 51 -18.19 3.90 -4.62
C ASP A 51 -19.67 3.93 -4.24
N SER A 52 -20.04 3.13 -3.25
CA SER A 52 -21.42 3.04 -2.76
C SER A 52 -21.83 4.20 -1.85
N GLY A 53 -20.87 5.06 -1.43
CA GLY A 53 -21.10 6.12 -0.46
C GLY A 53 -21.31 5.63 0.96
N ARG A 54 -20.87 4.41 1.27
CA ARG A 54 -20.86 3.85 2.63
C ARG A 54 -19.81 4.51 3.51
N TYR A 55 -18.69 4.93 2.90
CA TYR A 55 -17.60 5.67 3.53
C TYR A 55 -17.46 7.03 2.85
N ASP A 56 -17.13 8.05 3.64
CA ASP A 56 -16.95 9.42 3.14
C ASP A 56 -15.60 9.57 2.42
N ILE A 57 -14.54 9.02 3.01
CA ILE A 57 -13.16 9.09 2.51
C ILE A 57 -12.41 7.79 2.82
N MET A 58 -11.33 7.53 2.10
CA MET A 58 -10.39 6.45 2.40
C MET A 58 -9.00 7.04 2.62
N VAL A 59 -8.47 6.92 3.83
CA VAL A 59 -7.09 7.31 4.18
C VAL A 59 -6.30 6.02 4.38
N ASN A 60 -5.54 5.60 3.38
CA ASN A 60 -4.86 4.29 3.33
C ASN A 60 -3.75 4.25 2.28
N GLY A 61 -2.87 5.23 2.27
CA GLY A 61 -1.74 5.27 1.33
C GLY A 61 -2.15 5.18 -0.14
N VAL A 62 -3.31 5.73 -0.52
CA VAL A 62 -3.87 5.52 -1.85
C VAL A 62 -3.14 6.34 -2.89
N ASP A 63 -2.46 5.67 -3.81
CA ASP A 63 -1.80 6.32 -4.94
C ASP A 63 -2.82 6.98 -5.88
N ILE A 64 -2.54 8.23 -6.25
CA ILE A 64 -3.29 8.96 -7.26
C ILE A 64 -2.82 8.50 -8.63
N THR A 65 -3.61 7.67 -9.30
CA THR A 65 -3.38 7.25 -10.68
C THR A 65 -4.41 7.90 -11.61
N GLU A 66 -4.12 7.94 -12.91
CA GLU A 66 -5.08 8.46 -13.91
C GLU A 66 -6.38 7.65 -13.89
N GLU A 67 -6.28 6.32 -13.83
CA GLU A 67 -7.43 5.44 -13.77
C GLU A 67 -8.30 5.69 -12.52
N ARG A 68 -7.67 5.82 -11.34
CA ARG A 68 -8.39 6.11 -10.09
C ARG A 68 -9.00 7.51 -10.09
N ALA A 69 -8.31 8.51 -10.69
CA ALA A 69 -8.83 9.88 -10.82
C ALA A 69 -10.03 9.98 -11.77
N GLU A 70 -10.24 9.00 -12.66
CA GLU A 70 -11.47 8.92 -13.45
C GLU A 70 -12.68 8.53 -12.59
N LYS A 71 -12.49 7.68 -11.58
CA LYS A 71 -13.56 7.16 -10.71
C LYS A 71 -13.78 8.00 -9.46
N TYR A 72 -12.71 8.51 -8.87
CA TYR A 72 -12.71 9.21 -7.59
C TYR A 72 -12.29 10.67 -7.74
N SER A 73 -12.76 11.50 -6.83
CA SER A 73 -12.11 12.78 -6.55
C SER A 73 -11.04 12.56 -5.49
N PHE A 74 -9.93 13.25 -5.61
CA PHE A 74 -8.82 13.14 -4.66
C PHE A 74 -8.55 14.47 -3.96
N SER A 75 -8.06 14.40 -2.74
CA SER A 75 -7.40 15.53 -2.09
C SER A 75 -6.14 15.94 -2.84
N ASP A 76 -5.57 17.10 -2.50
CA ASP A 76 -4.16 17.35 -2.79
C ASP A 76 -3.29 16.23 -2.19
N PRO A 77 -2.14 15.90 -2.80
CA PRO A 77 -1.25 14.89 -2.25
C PRO A 77 -0.77 15.26 -0.84
N TYR A 78 -0.88 14.34 0.11
CA TYR A 78 -0.38 14.53 1.47
C TYR A 78 0.93 13.77 1.73
N ALA A 79 1.30 12.85 0.85
CA ALA A 79 2.56 12.12 0.89
C ALA A 79 3.05 11.78 -0.52
N TYR A 80 4.32 11.40 -0.60
CA TYR A 80 4.96 10.84 -1.79
C TYR A 80 5.58 9.50 -1.41
N ASN A 81 5.43 8.51 -2.26
CA ASN A 81 5.91 7.17 -2.04
C ASN A 81 6.81 6.71 -3.18
N ARG A 82 7.75 5.80 -2.89
CA ARG A 82 8.51 5.07 -3.90
C ARG A 82 8.22 3.58 -3.77
N THR A 83 7.97 2.95 -4.90
CA THR A 83 7.84 1.50 -4.96
C THR A 83 9.21 0.85 -4.88
N ALA A 84 9.37 -0.05 -3.92
CA ALA A 84 10.54 -0.90 -3.78
C ALA A 84 10.24 -2.31 -4.29
N VAL A 85 11.16 -2.89 -5.03
CA VAL A 85 11.19 -4.32 -5.32
C VAL A 85 11.98 -4.99 -4.19
N ILE A 86 11.30 -5.84 -3.43
CA ILE A 86 11.84 -6.53 -2.27
C ILE A 86 12.04 -8.00 -2.64
N VAL A 87 13.23 -8.52 -2.37
CA VAL A 87 13.63 -9.89 -2.69
C VAL A 87 14.28 -10.56 -1.48
N ASN A 88 14.42 -11.89 -1.52
CA ASN A 88 15.27 -12.59 -0.55
C ASN A 88 16.72 -12.07 -0.64
N SER A 89 17.41 -11.96 0.48
CA SER A 89 18.78 -11.42 0.56
C SER A 89 19.77 -12.16 -0.33
N ALA A 90 19.54 -13.44 -0.58
CA ALA A 90 20.38 -14.28 -1.45
C ALA A 90 20.06 -14.10 -2.96
N ASN A 91 18.99 -13.38 -3.31
CA ASN A 91 18.63 -13.15 -4.71
C ASN A 91 19.49 -12.03 -5.29
N ASP A 92 20.32 -12.35 -6.28
CA ASP A 92 21.14 -11.41 -7.04
C ASP A 92 20.73 -11.31 -8.53
N GLU A 93 19.64 -12.01 -8.91
CA GLU A 93 19.13 -12.01 -10.29
C GLU A 93 18.27 -10.76 -10.59
N ILE A 94 17.56 -10.24 -9.60
CA ILE A 94 16.71 -9.05 -9.74
C ILE A 94 17.49 -7.84 -9.21
N GLN A 95 17.83 -6.90 -10.09
CA GLN A 95 18.56 -5.67 -9.79
C GLN A 95 17.91 -4.42 -10.39
N SER A 96 16.92 -4.60 -11.27
CA SER A 96 16.15 -3.54 -11.90
C SER A 96 14.68 -3.96 -12.02
N MET A 97 13.81 -3.02 -12.42
CA MET A 97 12.39 -3.32 -12.66
C MET A 97 12.21 -4.29 -13.84
N GLU A 98 13.07 -4.19 -14.86
CA GLU A 98 13.04 -5.03 -16.06
C GLU A 98 13.35 -6.50 -15.73
N ASP A 99 14.09 -6.78 -14.66
CA ASP A 99 14.40 -8.16 -14.24
C ASP A 99 13.19 -8.89 -13.63
N LEU A 100 12.07 -8.20 -13.45
CA LEU A 100 10.81 -8.80 -13.02
C LEU A 100 10.14 -9.63 -14.13
N ASP A 101 10.57 -9.49 -15.40
CA ASP A 101 10.01 -10.25 -16.52
C ASP A 101 10.11 -11.77 -16.28
N GLY A 102 8.95 -12.44 -16.29
CA GLY A 102 8.83 -13.87 -16.02
C GLY A 102 9.04 -14.30 -14.57
N LYS A 103 9.22 -13.37 -13.63
CA LYS A 103 9.34 -13.67 -12.20
C LYS A 103 7.96 -13.76 -11.53
N SER A 104 7.91 -14.45 -10.39
CA SER A 104 6.71 -14.56 -9.55
C SER A 104 6.70 -13.51 -8.45
N THR A 105 5.56 -12.84 -8.28
CA THR A 105 5.34 -11.87 -7.20
C THR A 105 4.03 -12.15 -6.46
N ALA A 106 3.85 -11.55 -5.29
CA ALA A 106 2.58 -11.57 -4.57
C ALA A 106 2.25 -10.16 -4.06
N ASN A 107 1.04 -9.71 -4.33
CA ASN A 107 0.52 -8.42 -3.90
C ASN A 107 -1.01 -8.48 -3.84
N THR A 108 -1.65 -7.54 -3.15
CA THR A 108 -3.09 -7.33 -3.24
C THR A 108 -3.44 -6.92 -4.67
N ILE A 109 -4.36 -7.66 -5.31
CA ILE A 109 -4.56 -7.63 -6.77
C ILE A 109 -4.87 -6.24 -7.33
N SER A 110 -5.74 -5.45 -6.73
CA SER A 110 -6.07 -4.09 -7.23
C SER A 110 -5.13 -2.99 -6.72
N SER A 111 -3.98 -3.38 -6.14
CA SER A 111 -2.96 -2.42 -5.72
C SER A 111 -2.11 -1.93 -6.90
N THR A 112 -1.59 -0.71 -6.80
CA THR A 112 -0.61 -0.18 -7.76
C THR A 112 0.66 -1.03 -7.81
N TYR A 113 1.00 -1.73 -6.73
CA TYR A 113 2.14 -2.65 -6.69
C TYR A 113 1.96 -3.86 -7.60
N ALA A 114 0.74 -4.44 -7.62
CA ALA A 114 0.39 -5.52 -8.54
C ALA A 114 0.43 -5.02 -9.99
N GLU A 115 -0.17 -3.86 -10.27
CA GLU A 115 -0.17 -3.24 -11.61
C GLU A 115 1.26 -2.98 -12.11
N VAL A 116 2.15 -2.46 -11.26
CA VAL A 116 3.56 -2.24 -11.60
C VAL A 116 4.28 -3.55 -11.86
N ALA A 117 4.09 -4.59 -11.03
CA ALA A 117 4.69 -5.89 -11.24
C ALA A 117 4.26 -6.50 -12.58
N GLU A 118 2.97 -6.48 -12.90
CA GLU A 118 2.43 -6.95 -14.18
C GLU A 118 2.94 -6.15 -15.39
N LYS A 119 3.05 -4.82 -15.26
CA LYS A 119 3.62 -3.95 -16.28
C LYS A 119 5.04 -4.36 -16.69
N TYR A 120 5.84 -4.86 -15.74
CA TYR A 120 7.18 -5.36 -15.96
C TYR A 120 7.23 -6.88 -16.22
N GLY A 121 6.10 -7.52 -16.49
CA GLY A 121 6.04 -8.92 -16.94
C GLY A 121 6.06 -9.96 -15.81
N ALA A 122 5.90 -9.57 -14.55
CA ALA A 122 5.81 -10.51 -13.45
C ALA A 122 4.46 -11.23 -13.43
N ALA A 123 4.47 -12.48 -12.95
CA ALA A 123 3.26 -13.23 -12.64
C ALA A 123 2.82 -12.94 -11.20
N VAL A 124 1.73 -12.20 -11.02
CA VAL A 124 1.25 -11.78 -9.71
C VAL A 124 0.31 -12.81 -9.10
N THR A 125 0.57 -13.19 -7.85
CA THR A 125 -0.34 -13.98 -7.01
C THR A 125 -1.06 -13.04 -6.05
N GLY A 126 -2.40 -13.13 -6.00
CA GLY A 126 -3.21 -12.36 -5.07
C GLY A 126 -3.02 -12.81 -3.63
N VAL A 127 -2.86 -11.85 -2.73
CA VAL A 127 -2.83 -12.03 -1.28
C VAL A 127 -3.68 -10.94 -0.62
N ASP A 128 -4.11 -11.19 0.61
CA ASP A 128 -5.03 -10.30 1.32
C ASP A 128 -4.28 -9.23 2.11
N ASP A 129 -3.06 -9.52 2.57
CA ASP A 129 -2.28 -8.63 3.42
C ASP A 129 -0.76 -8.73 3.21
N LEU A 130 -0.04 -7.81 3.86
CA LEU A 130 1.42 -7.69 3.79
C LEU A 130 2.14 -8.89 4.42
N GLU A 131 1.61 -9.45 5.51
CA GLU A 131 2.24 -10.56 6.23
C GLU A 131 2.34 -11.80 5.34
N GLN A 132 1.25 -12.15 4.66
CA GLN A 132 1.23 -13.25 3.69
C GLN A 132 2.26 -13.04 2.57
N THR A 133 2.41 -11.79 2.12
CA THR A 133 3.40 -11.44 1.09
C THR A 133 4.83 -11.76 1.54
N PHE A 134 5.21 -11.33 2.74
CA PHE A 134 6.55 -11.60 3.28
C PHE A 134 6.76 -13.07 3.64
N GLU A 135 5.74 -13.78 4.11
CA GLU A 135 5.82 -15.22 4.31
C GLU A 135 6.13 -15.98 3.01
N LEU A 136 5.45 -15.62 1.91
CA LEU A 136 5.71 -16.21 0.60
C LEU A 136 7.12 -15.92 0.11
N LEU A 137 7.60 -14.69 0.29
CA LEU A 137 8.95 -14.27 -0.09
C LEU A 137 10.02 -15.01 0.72
N LEU A 138 9.91 -15.03 2.04
CA LEU A 138 10.87 -15.70 2.94
C LEU A 138 10.90 -17.21 2.75
N SER A 139 9.75 -17.82 2.41
CA SER A 139 9.70 -19.27 2.10
C SER A 139 10.18 -19.60 0.68
N GLY A 140 10.55 -18.61 -0.14
CA GLY A 140 11.00 -18.82 -1.52
C GLY A 140 9.91 -19.28 -2.47
N ARG A 141 8.65 -19.03 -2.15
CA ARG A 141 7.49 -19.35 -3.02
C ARG A 141 7.26 -18.31 -4.09
N ILE A 142 7.78 -17.10 -3.90
CA ILE A 142 7.81 -16.02 -4.87
C ILE A 142 9.23 -15.46 -4.98
N ASP A 143 9.56 -14.89 -6.13
CA ASP A 143 10.88 -14.33 -6.40
C ASP A 143 11.03 -12.91 -5.82
N ALA A 144 9.96 -12.13 -5.83
CA ALA A 144 9.93 -10.74 -5.37
C ALA A 144 8.54 -10.33 -4.88
N THR A 145 8.49 -9.21 -4.17
CA THR A 145 7.26 -8.44 -3.96
C THR A 145 7.55 -6.96 -4.13
N LEU A 146 6.51 -6.19 -4.41
CA LEU A 146 6.58 -4.74 -4.52
C LEU A 146 5.79 -4.11 -3.38
N ASN A 147 6.35 -3.07 -2.77
CA ASN A 147 5.64 -2.31 -1.74
C ASN A 147 6.28 -0.92 -1.56
N ALA A 148 5.69 -0.09 -0.70
CA ALA A 148 6.30 1.16 -0.30
C ALA A 148 7.68 0.95 0.31
N GLU A 149 8.66 1.77 -0.07
CA GLU A 149 10.01 1.73 0.51
C GLU A 149 9.98 1.83 2.04
N VAL A 150 9.11 2.69 2.57
CA VAL A 150 8.96 2.87 4.03
C VAL A 150 8.43 1.62 4.73
N THR A 151 7.59 0.83 4.07
CA THR A 151 7.07 -0.44 4.58
C THR A 151 8.19 -1.46 4.78
N TYR A 152 9.14 -1.53 3.82
CA TYR A 152 10.32 -2.38 3.98
C TYR A 152 11.14 -1.97 5.20
N TYR A 153 11.42 -0.68 5.38
CA TYR A 153 12.22 -0.23 6.53
C TYR A 153 11.52 -0.48 7.87
N ASP A 154 10.21 -0.30 7.93
CA ASP A 154 9.43 -0.58 9.12
C ASP A 154 9.43 -2.07 9.46
N TYR A 155 9.23 -2.92 8.44
CA TYR A 155 9.31 -4.37 8.60
C TYR A 155 10.70 -4.81 9.11
N MET A 156 11.78 -4.30 8.53
CA MET A 156 13.15 -4.62 8.96
C MET A 156 13.47 -4.11 10.36
N LYS A 157 12.83 -3.04 10.83
CA LYS A 157 12.95 -2.57 12.20
C LYS A 157 12.31 -3.55 13.20
N ALA A 158 11.17 -4.12 12.83
CA ALA A 158 10.47 -5.14 13.64
C ALA A 158 11.14 -6.53 13.53
N HIS A 159 11.72 -6.84 12.37
CA HIS A 159 12.31 -8.15 12.02
C HIS A 159 13.76 -7.98 11.52
N PRO A 160 14.71 -7.58 12.39
CA PRO A 160 16.07 -7.22 11.95
C PRO A 160 16.87 -8.39 11.35
N ASP A 161 16.46 -9.62 11.63
CA ASP A 161 17.09 -10.84 11.12
C ASP A 161 16.39 -11.41 9.86
N ALA A 162 15.38 -10.70 9.33
CA ALA A 162 14.68 -11.15 8.12
C ALA A 162 15.63 -11.13 6.91
N GLU A 163 15.68 -12.25 6.19
CA GLU A 163 16.58 -12.43 5.05
C GLU A 163 15.98 -11.82 3.75
N ILE A 164 15.65 -10.52 3.79
CA ILE A 164 15.15 -9.76 2.64
C ILE A 164 15.97 -8.49 2.42
N LYS A 165 15.94 -8.00 1.18
CA LYS A 165 16.58 -6.73 0.78
C LYS A 165 15.75 -6.01 -0.27
N ILE A 166 15.93 -4.69 -0.37
CA ILE A 166 15.49 -3.94 -1.55
C ILE A 166 16.48 -4.26 -2.69
N ALA A 167 15.97 -4.79 -3.79
CA ALA A 167 16.72 -5.04 -5.00
C ALA A 167 16.89 -3.77 -5.83
N CYS A 168 15.79 -3.06 -6.04
CA CYS A 168 15.77 -1.75 -6.72
C CYS A 168 14.56 -0.93 -6.26
N LEU A 169 14.58 0.35 -6.63
CA LEU A 169 13.47 1.28 -6.41
C LEU A 169 12.96 1.74 -7.76
N ASP A 170 11.65 1.93 -7.87
CA ASP A 170 11.08 2.62 -9.02
C ASP A 170 11.67 4.05 -9.07
N PRO A 171 12.20 4.50 -10.20
CA PRO A 171 12.73 5.85 -10.33
C PRO A 171 11.66 6.94 -10.19
N GLU A 172 10.39 6.59 -10.42
CA GLU A 172 9.27 7.49 -10.27
C GLU A 172 8.66 7.37 -8.87
N SER A 173 8.36 8.51 -8.26
CA SER A 173 7.58 8.54 -7.02
C SER A 173 6.11 8.68 -7.33
N THR A 174 5.27 7.97 -6.59
CA THR A 174 3.82 8.12 -6.64
C THR A 174 3.34 9.21 -5.69
N LYS A 175 2.20 9.81 -6.01
CA LYS A 175 1.52 10.79 -5.15
C LYS A 175 0.43 10.08 -4.38
N VAL A 176 0.43 10.25 -3.07
CA VAL A 176 -0.59 9.66 -2.19
C VAL A 176 -1.64 10.70 -1.85
N GLY A 177 -2.90 10.38 -2.06
CA GLY A 177 -4.03 11.26 -1.78
C GLY A 177 -5.19 10.53 -1.13
N ILE A 178 -6.21 11.28 -0.77
CA ILE A 178 -7.40 10.75 -0.11
C ILE A 178 -8.53 10.69 -1.14
N PRO A 179 -8.92 9.49 -1.61
CA PRO A 179 -10.05 9.35 -2.49
C PRO A 179 -11.37 9.55 -1.76
N MET A 180 -12.29 10.17 -2.46
CA MET A 180 -13.67 10.37 -2.10
C MET A 180 -14.56 10.12 -3.31
N LYS A 181 -15.85 9.93 -3.09
CA LYS A 181 -16.79 9.73 -4.18
C LYS A 181 -16.75 10.92 -5.17
N LYS A 182 -16.75 10.64 -6.45
CA LYS A 182 -16.75 11.66 -7.51
C LYS A 182 -17.90 12.66 -7.33
N GLY A 183 -17.57 13.95 -7.29
CA GLY A 183 -18.54 15.03 -7.11
C GLY A 183 -18.79 15.43 -5.64
N ASP A 184 -18.09 14.82 -4.69
CA ASP A 184 -18.23 15.12 -3.26
C ASP A 184 -17.15 16.08 -2.72
N GLU A 185 -16.39 16.76 -3.58
CA GLU A 185 -15.25 17.64 -3.22
C GLU A 185 -15.64 18.85 -2.35
N THR A 186 -16.92 19.11 -2.20
CA THR A 186 -17.44 20.26 -1.43
C THR A 186 -18.20 19.89 -0.17
N LYS A 187 -18.18 18.62 0.22
CA LYS A 187 -18.87 18.16 1.45
C LYS A 187 -17.97 18.17 2.67
#